data_c5c040ce79ff15fa2403fc6881e09190
#
_entry.id   c5c040ce79ff15fa2403fc6881e09190
#
_cell.length_a   1.000
_cell.length_b   1.000
_cell.length_c   1.000
_cell.angle_alpha   90.00
_cell.angle_beta   90.00
_cell.angle_gamma   90.00
#
_symmetry.space_group_name_H-M   'P 1'
#
loop_
_entity.id
_entity.type
_entity.pdbx_description
1 polymer ?
#
loop_
_entity_poly.entity_id
_entity_poly.type
_entity_poly.pdbx_seq_one_letter_code
_entity_poly.pdbx_strand_id
1 'polypeptide(L)'
;GFNLKHVVVIGFSAAAEAYIDRIKSNPQWGYTIHGIFDDNLKADFSYRNTFCIGKLKDVEKFLQNTSMDEVAIALSLKEYYKLGDMVAICEKSGVHTKFVPDYYKFISTNPVTEDLNGLPVINIRNVPLTNTVNKCIKRLVDIIGSIVCIILFSPIMAVVAVLVKKSSPGPIIFCQERVGLHNKPFKMYKLRSMCMDAETRFSEVQKQNKCD
;
A
#
# COMPACT_ATOMS: atom_id res chain seq x y z
N GLY A 1 1.66 34.50 18.11
CA GLY A 1 2.78 33.85 17.51
C GLY A 1 2.50 32.35 17.41
N PHE A 2 2.51 31.82 16.21
CA PHE A 2 2.44 30.37 16.04
C PHE A 2 3.72 29.77 16.62
N ASN A 3 3.59 28.78 17.50
CA ASN A 3 4.71 28.04 18.07
C ASN A 3 5.28 27.15 16.95
N LEU A 4 6.27 27.68 16.20
CA LEU A 4 6.92 26.95 15.11
C LEU A 4 7.87 25.91 15.72
N LYS A 5 7.71 24.66 15.36
CA LYS A 5 8.62 23.59 15.73
C LYS A 5 9.79 23.51 14.78
N HIS A 6 10.98 23.60 15.33
CA HIS A 6 12.23 23.53 14.58
C HIS A 6 12.71 22.09 14.48
N VAL A 7 12.82 21.60 13.24
CA VAL A 7 13.15 20.20 12.96
C VAL A 7 14.46 20.13 12.16
N VAL A 8 15.32 19.16 12.50
CA VAL A 8 16.46 18.77 11.69
C VAL A 8 16.30 17.34 11.22
N VAL A 9 16.76 17.07 9.99
CA VAL A 9 16.63 15.74 9.36
C VAL A 9 18.01 15.06 9.34
N ILE A 10 18.08 13.83 9.81
CA ILE A 10 19.29 12.99 9.78
C ILE A 10 19.12 11.89 8.73
N GLY A 11 19.96 11.94 7.70
CA GLY A 11 19.90 11.08 6.53
C GLY A 11 19.01 11.64 5.43
N PHE A 12 19.39 11.37 4.18
CA PHE A 12 18.63 11.77 3.01
C PHE A 12 18.27 10.54 2.17
N SER A 13 17.11 9.99 2.44
CA SER A 13 16.51 8.85 1.76
C SER A 13 15.21 9.27 1.05
N ALA A 14 14.56 8.35 0.34
CA ALA A 14 13.23 8.59 -0.21
C ALA A 14 12.19 8.92 0.88
N ALA A 15 12.37 8.38 2.08
CA ALA A 15 11.53 8.73 3.23
C ALA A 15 11.78 10.16 3.69
N ALA A 16 13.05 10.64 3.68
CA ALA A 16 13.39 12.03 3.97
C ALA A 16 12.77 12.99 2.94
N GLU A 17 12.88 12.69 1.65
CA GLU A 17 12.23 13.47 0.59
C GLU A 17 10.72 13.59 0.84
N ALA A 18 10.04 12.45 1.06
CA ALA A 18 8.60 12.43 1.34
C ALA A 18 8.22 13.19 2.62
N TYR A 19 9.06 13.14 3.66
CA TYR A 19 8.87 13.87 4.90
C TYR A 19 8.99 15.38 4.70
N ILE A 20 10.04 15.84 4.02
CA ILE A 20 10.27 17.25 3.68
C ILE A 20 9.13 17.78 2.80
N ASP A 21 8.72 17.02 1.78
CA ASP A 21 7.63 17.39 0.89
C ASP A 21 6.31 17.61 1.64
N ARG A 22 5.97 16.72 2.56
CA ARG A 22 4.75 16.83 3.35
C ARG A 22 4.77 18.05 4.26
N ILE A 23 5.88 18.34 4.93
CA ILE A 23 6.02 19.52 5.78
C ILE A 23 5.92 20.80 4.95
N LYS A 24 6.66 20.88 3.84
CA LYS A 24 6.66 22.08 2.96
C LYS A 24 5.31 22.31 2.28
N SER A 25 4.55 21.24 2.00
CA SER A 25 3.21 21.34 1.42
C SER A 25 2.12 21.69 2.45
N ASN A 26 2.41 21.59 3.75
CA ASN A 26 1.47 21.84 4.82
C ASN A 26 2.00 22.82 5.87
N PRO A 27 2.20 24.11 5.52
CA PRO A 27 2.76 25.12 6.43
C PRO A 27 1.91 25.30 7.71
N GLN A 28 0.62 24.98 7.65
CA GLN A 28 -0.30 25.05 8.80
C GLN A 28 0.07 24.10 9.94
N TRP A 29 0.93 23.10 9.70
CA TRP A 29 1.41 22.21 10.77
C TRP A 29 2.43 22.86 11.69
N GLY A 30 2.95 24.04 11.32
CA GLY A 30 3.89 24.79 12.15
C GLY A 30 5.28 24.20 12.26
N TYR A 31 5.74 23.42 11.27
CA TYR A 31 7.09 22.87 11.22
C TYR A 31 8.01 23.70 10.33
N THR A 32 9.24 23.91 10.83
CA THR A 32 10.32 24.54 10.06
C THR A 32 11.52 23.61 10.04
N ILE A 33 11.97 23.22 8.84
CA ILE A 33 13.14 22.36 8.67
C ILE A 33 14.39 23.23 8.58
N HIS A 34 15.32 23.03 9.49
CA HIS A 34 16.58 23.78 9.56
C HIS A 34 17.59 23.27 8.54
N GLY A 35 17.66 21.98 8.32
CA GLY A 35 18.62 21.38 7.40
C GLY A 35 18.69 19.87 7.49
N ILE A 36 19.61 19.31 6.71
CA ILE A 36 19.83 17.88 6.56
C ILE A 36 21.28 17.55 6.94
N PHE A 37 21.47 16.50 7.73
CA PHE A 37 22.76 15.88 7.95
C PHE A 37 22.85 14.56 7.18
N ASP A 38 23.86 14.43 6.31
CA ASP A 38 24.06 13.20 5.54
C ASP A 38 25.51 13.08 5.07
N ASP A 39 26.06 11.87 5.14
CA ASP A 39 27.45 11.61 4.77
C ASP A 39 27.69 11.60 3.26
N ASN A 40 26.66 11.29 2.47
CA ASN A 40 26.77 11.11 1.02
C ASN A 40 26.46 12.39 0.23
N LEU A 41 25.82 13.38 0.86
CA LEU A 41 25.49 14.64 0.21
C LEU A 41 26.70 15.58 0.15
N LYS A 42 26.75 16.41 -0.89
CA LYS A 42 27.69 17.52 -1.02
C LYS A 42 27.23 18.70 -0.17
N ALA A 43 28.16 19.56 0.22
CA ALA A 43 27.88 20.74 1.05
C ALA A 43 26.94 21.76 0.38
N ASP A 44 26.90 21.80 -0.93
CA ASP A 44 26.05 22.68 -1.74
C ASP A 44 24.68 22.06 -2.07
N PHE A 45 24.42 20.85 -1.59
CA PHE A 45 23.15 20.17 -1.85
C PHE A 45 21.99 20.88 -1.17
N SER A 46 20.89 21.07 -1.92
CA SER A 46 19.63 21.54 -1.38
C SER A 46 18.45 20.80 -1.98
N TYR A 47 17.45 20.55 -1.18
CA TYR A 47 16.18 19.98 -1.59
C TYR A 47 15.02 20.82 -1.06
N ARG A 48 14.18 21.37 -1.94
CA ARG A 48 13.07 22.27 -1.57
C ARG A 48 13.47 23.38 -0.58
N ASN A 49 14.55 24.08 -0.85
CA ASN A 49 15.12 25.10 0.05
C ASN A 49 15.50 24.56 1.45
N THR A 50 15.86 23.30 1.54
CA THR A 50 16.44 22.69 2.73
C THR A 50 17.85 22.24 2.39
N PHE A 51 18.85 22.82 3.06
CA PHE A 51 20.25 22.64 2.72
C PHE A 51 20.88 21.48 3.53
N CYS A 52 21.89 20.86 2.96
CA CYS A 52 22.80 20.01 3.72
C CYS A 52 23.68 20.90 4.61
N ILE A 53 23.58 20.72 5.94
CA ILE A 53 24.27 21.54 6.92
C ILE A 53 25.48 20.84 7.56
N GLY A 54 25.68 19.55 7.29
CA GLY A 54 26.83 18.81 7.81
C GLY A 54 26.74 17.31 7.58
N LYS A 55 27.72 16.61 8.14
CA LYS A 55 27.81 15.16 8.13
C LYS A 55 27.21 14.57 9.40
N LEU A 56 26.93 13.25 9.41
CA LEU A 56 26.35 12.56 10.57
C LEU A 56 27.18 12.74 11.83
N LYS A 57 28.52 12.77 11.73
CA LYS A 57 29.43 13.04 12.83
C LYS A 57 29.27 14.42 13.49
N ASP A 58 28.71 15.39 12.78
CA ASP A 58 28.57 16.77 13.24
C ASP A 58 27.26 16.97 14.03
N VAL A 59 26.37 15.97 14.02
CA VAL A 59 25.03 16.03 14.64
C VAL A 59 25.13 16.27 16.15
N GLU A 60 26.00 15.55 16.88
CA GLU A 60 26.15 15.71 18.32
C GLU A 60 26.54 17.15 18.68
N LYS A 61 27.57 17.68 18.02
CA LYS A 61 28.02 19.04 18.21
C LYS A 61 26.97 20.10 17.86
N PHE A 62 26.20 19.84 16.83
CA PHE A 62 25.09 20.72 16.42
C PHE A 62 23.99 20.78 17.47
N LEU A 63 23.55 19.61 17.97
CA LEU A 63 22.50 19.54 18.98
C LEU A 63 22.92 20.11 20.34
N GLN A 64 24.21 20.11 20.66
CA GLN A 64 24.73 20.77 21.87
C GLN A 64 24.71 22.30 21.77
N ASN A 65 24.86 22.86 20.57
CA ASN A 65 24.98 24.29 20.37
C ASN A 65 23.68 24.96 19.86
N THR A 66 22.71 24.17 19.41
CA THR A 66 21.50 24.69 18.78
C THR A 66 20.28 23.97 19.39
N SER A 67 19.34 24.76 19.94
CA SER A 67 18.09 24.22 20.44
C SER A 67 17.19 23.82 19.29
N MET A 68 16.82 22.54 19.22
CA MET A 68 15.87 21.97 18.26
C MET A 68 14.70 21.36 19.01
N ASP A 69 13.49 21.46 18.44
CA ASP A 69 12.31 20.84 19.03
C ASP A 69 12.23 19.35 18.67
N GLU A 70 12.59 19.02 17.45
CA GLU A 70 12.47 17.65 16.94
C GLU A 70 13.66 17.27 16.03
N VAL A 71 14.01 15.99 16.06
CA VAL A 71 14.95 15.35 15.12
C VAL A 71 14.22 14.24 14.39
N ALA A 72 14.26 14.26 13.06
CA ALA A 72 13.72 13.21 12.21
C ALA A 72 14.86 12.37 11.62
N ILE A 73 15.01 11.12 12.07
CA ILE A 73 16.00 10.18 11.54
C ILE A 73 15.38 9.46 10.34
N ALA A 74 15.90 9.72 9.15
CA ALA A 74 15.42 9.19 7.87
C ALA A 74 16.56 8.61 7.04
N LEU A 75 17.36 7.75 7.67
CA LEU A 75 18.48 7.05 7.03
C LEU A 75 18.00 6.11 5.93
N SER A 76 18.82 5.92 4.90
CA SER A 76 18.58 4.90 3.89
C SER A 76 18.71 3.48 4.49
N LEU A 77 18.03 2.49 3.94
CA LEU A 77 18.10 1.10 4.41
C LEU A 77 19.54 0.59 4.50
N LYS A 78 20.42 1.05 3.60
CA LYS A 78 21.85 0.67 3.59
C LYS A 78 22.61 1.22 4.79
N GLU A 79 22.11 2.26 5.43
CA GLU A 79 22.76 2.98 6.53
C GLU A 79 22.11 2.71 7.89
N TYR A 80 21.16 1.77 7.97
CA TYR A 80 20.50 1.41 9.24
C TYR A 80 21.47 0.92 10.33
N TYR A 81 22.66 0.46 9.95
CA TYR A 81 23.69 0.13 10.93
C TYR A 81 24.15 1.34 11.76
N LYS A 82 23.95 2.57 11.27
CA LYS A 82 24.24 3.82 12.00
C LYS A 82 23.08 4.28 12.90
N LEU A 83 21.91 3.64 12.77
CA LEU A 83 20.69 4.10 13.45
C LEU A 83 20.85 4.13 14.97
N GLY A 84 21.45 3.09 15.54
CA GLY A 84 21.66 2.99 16.98
C GLY A 84 22.50 4.16 17.53
N ASP A 85 23.60 4.50 16.84
CA ASP A 85 24.47 5.62 17.23
C ASP A 85 23.72 6.96 17.15
N MET A 86 22.94 7.17 16.10
CA MET A 86 22.17 8.41 15.93
C MET A 86 21.06 8.54 16.99
N VAL A 87 20.38 7.45 17.32
CA VAL A 87 19.40 7.44 18.41
C VAL A 87 20.06 7.77 19.74
N ALA A 88 21.20 7.15 20.07
CA ALA A 88 21.93 7.42 21.30
C ALA A 88 22.37 8.89 21.43
N ILE A 89 22.83 9.51 20.33
CA ILE A 89 23.20 10.94 20.31
C ILE A 89 21.96 11.82 20.58
N CYS A 90 20.82 11.51 19.95
CA CYS A 90 19.58 12.25 20.13
C CYS A 90 19.04 12.10 21.56
N GLU A 91 19.04 10.90 22.14
CA GLU A 91 18.63 10.64 23.52
C GLU A 91 19.49 11.42 24.52
N LYS A 92 20.81 11.42 24.31
CA LYS A 92 21.75 12.18 25.16
C LYS A 92 21.48 13.69 25.11
N SER A 93 21.00 14.21 23.98
CA SER A 93 20.66 15.63 23.83
C SER A 93 19.27 15.98 24.39
N GLY A 94 18.45 14.99 24.71
CA GLY A 94 17.07 15.18 25.20
C GLY A 94 16.08 15.72 24.18
N VAL A 95 16.46 15.77 22.89
CA VAL A 95 15.58 16.28 21.81
C VAL A 95 14.54 15.23 21.45
N HIS A 96 13.32 15.67 21.11
CA HIS A 96 12.28 14.76 20.65
C HIS A 96 12.65 14.11 19.31
N THR A 97 12.83 12.80 19.31
CA THR A 97 13.33 12.05 18.15
C THR A 97 12.25 11.23 17.50
N LYS A 98 12.14 11.36 16.18
CA LYS A 98 11.24 10.56 15.33
C LYS A 98 12.03 9.73 14.36
N PHE A 99 11.66 8.48 14.20
CA PHE A 99 12.20 7.63 13.14
C PHE A 99 11.26 7.58 11.95
N VAL A 100 11.76 7.93 10.77
CA VAL A 100 11.04 7.89 9.49
C VAL A 100 11.65 6.79 8.65
N PRO A 101 11.08 5.58 8.66
CA PRO A 101 11.70 4.44 8.03
C PRO A 101 11.62 4.47 6.50
N ASP A 102 12.72 4.11 5.83
CA ASP A 102 12.84 4.13 4.37
C ASP A 102 12.32 2.83 3.72
N TYR A 103 11.06 2.48 3.99
CA TYR A 103 10.40 1.35 3.32
C TYR A 103 9.35 1.79 2.30
N TYR A 104 9.15 3.08 2.13
CA TYR A 104 8.08 3.65 1.31
C TYR A 104 8.09 3.17 -0.14
N LYS A 105 9.29 2.93 -0.70
CA LYS A 105 9.44 2.39 -2.07
C LYS A 105 8.97 0.95 -2.23
N PHE A 106 8.92 0.19 -1.13
CA PHE A 106 8.59 -1.24 -1.14
C PHE A 106 7.16 -1.52 -0.73
N ILE A 107 6.49 -0.53 -0.13
CA ILE A 107 5.12 -0.65 0.38
C ILE A 107 4.23 0.30 -0.38
N SER A 108 3.51 -0.22 -1.38
CA SER A 108 2.60 0.54 -2.25
C SER A 108 1.23 0.84 -1.61
N THR A 109 0.95 0.32 -0.42
CA THR A 109 -0.31 0.46 0.31
C THR A 109 -0.10 1.20 1.61
N ASN A 110 -1.17 1.71 2.23
CA ASN A 110 -1.09 2.31 3.56
C ASN A 110 -0.78 1.22 4.61
N PRO A 111 0.46 1.15 5.11
CA PRO A 111 0.82 0.15 6.11
C PRO A 111 0.13 0.47 7.43
N VAL A 112 -0.27 -0.56 8.15
CA VAL A 112 -0.79 -0.46 9.50
C VAL A 112 0.24 -1.03 10.46
N THR A 113 0.58 -0.25 11.48
CA THR A 113 1.47 -0.70 12.54
C THR A 113 0.66 -1.39 13.63
N GLU A 114 1.00 -2.60 13.97
CA GLU A 114 0.48 -3.36 15.11
C GLU A 114 1.57 -3.51 16.17
N ASP A 115 1.17 -3.50 17.43
CA ASP A 115 2.07 -3.79 18.55
C ASP A 115 1.81 -5.23 19.02
N LEU A 116 2.84 -6.06 18.90
CA LEU A 116 2.84 -7.41 19.45
C LEU A 116 3.67 -7.43 20.76
N ASN A 117 3.04 -7.05 21.86
CA ASN A 117 3.68 -7.00 23.19
C ASN A 117 5.00 -6.21 23.23
N GLY A 118 5.00 -5.01 22.67
CA GLY A 118 6.18 -4.13 22.60
C GLY A 118 7.04 -4.31 21.35
N LEU A 119 6.69 -5.24 20.46
CA LEU A 119 7.33 -5.38 19.15
C LEU A 119 6.45 -4.71 18.07
N PRO A 120 6.89 -3.57 17.50
CA PRO A 120 6.15 -2.94 16.42
C PRO A 120 6.27 -3.77 15.13
N VAL A 121 5.13 -4.24 14.63
CA VAL A 121 5.02 -4.99 13.37
C VAL A 121 4.30 -4.16 12.34
N ILE A 122 4.89 -4.04 11.16
CA ILE A 122 4.33 -3.28 10.05
C ILE A 122 3.65 -4.24 9.08
N ASN A 123 2.33 -4.19 9.03
CA ASN A 123 1.55 -4.92 8.04
C ASN A 123 1.65 -4.23 6.68
N ILE A 124 2.36 -4.86 5.76
CA ILE A 124 2.56 -4.35 4.40
C ILE A 124 1.25 -4.27 3.63
N ARG A 125 0.34 -5.20 3.89
CA ARG A 125 -0.97 -5.25 3.25
C ARG A 125 -2.07 -5.38 4.30
N ASN A 126 -2.76 -4.29 4.54
CA ASN A 126 -3.96 -4.34 5.37
C ASN A 126 -5.17 -4.78 4.53
N VAL A 127 -5.67 -5.97 4.82
CA VAL A 127 -6.92 -6.48 4.22
C VAL A 127 -8.01 -6.42 5.29
N PRO A 128 -9.04 -5.56 5.15
CA PRO A 128 -10.11 -5.43 6.15
C PRO A 128 -10.81 -6.75 6.50
N LEU A 129 -10.73 -7.73 5.61
CA LEU A 129 -11.30 -9.07 5.78
C LEU A 129 -10.43 -10.02 6.65
N THR A 130 -9.30 -9.59 7.18
CA THR A 130 -8.56 -10.37 8.20
C THR A 130 -9.30 -10.41 9.52
N ASN A 131 -10.07 -9.37 9.83
CA ASN A 131 -10.91 -9.32 11.02
C ASN A 131 -12.10 -10.30 10.89
N THR A 132 -12.26 -11.17 11.90
CA THR A 132 -13.32 -12.21 11.94
C THR A 132 -14.71 -11.60 11.90
N VAL A 133 -14.93 -10.47 12.58
CA VAL A 133 -16.22 -9.77 12.58
C VAL A 133 -16.60 -9.30 11.18
N ASN A 134 -15.64 -8.68 10.47
CA ASN A 134 -15.85 -8.21 9.10
C ASN A 134 -16.14 -9.37 8.13
N LYS A 135 -15.49 -10.53 8.35
CA LYS A 135 -15.81 -11.76 7.59
C LYS A 135 -17.23 -12.23 7.81
N CYS A 136 -17.69 -12.25 9.08
CA CYS A 136 -19.05 -12.66 9.42
C CYS A 136 -20.09 -11.71 8.81
N ILE A 137 -19.88 -10.39 8.96
CA ILE A 137 -20.78 -9.38 8.41
C ILE A 137 -20.82 -9.52 6.87
N LYS A 138 -19.65 -9.62 6.23
CA LYS A 138 -19.58 -9.83 4.79
C LYS A 138 -20.35 -11.08 4.37
N ARG A 139 -20.17 -12.19 5.06
CA ARG A 139 -20.86 -13.46 4.73
C ARG A 139 -22.38 -13.33 4.83
N LEU A 140 -22.86 -12.65 5.89
CA LEU A 140 -24.29 -12.37 6.06
C LEU A 140 -24.85 -11.54 4.91
N VAL A 141 -24.17 -10.44 4.56
CA VAL A 141 -24.55 -9.57 3.44
C VAL A 141 -24.53 -10.33 2.12
N ASP A 142 -23.52 -11.16 1.88
CA ASP A 142 -23.41 -11.96 0.66
C ASP A 142 -24.59 -12.95 0.52
N ILE A 143 -24.98 -13.62 1.64
CA ILE A 143 -26.10 -14.58 1.63
C ILE A 143 -27.43 -13.87 1.40
N ILE A 144 -27.71 -12.81 2.17
CA ILE A 144 -28.98 -12.06 2.03
C ILE A 144 -29.07 -11.45 0.63
N GLY A 145 -27.99 -10.78 0.19
CA GLY A 145 -27.94 -10.16 -1.13
C GLY A 145 -28.13 -11.18 -2.26
N SER A 146 -27.50 -12.36 -2.18
CA SER A 146 -27.67 -13.39 -3.19
C SER A 146 -29.11 -13.95 -3.23
N ILE A 147 -29.75 -14.16 -2.08
CA ILE A 147 -31.14 -14.61 -2.03
C ILE A 147 -32.08 -13.57 -2.68
N VAL A 148 -31.92 -12.28 -2.31
CA VAL A 148 -32.71 -11.19 -2.90
C VAL A 148 -32.51 -11.12 -4.41
N CYS A 149 -31.25 -11.18 -4.87
CA CYS A 149 -30.96 -11.18 -6.31
C CYS A 149 -31.55 -12.39 -7.05
N ILE A 150 -31.46 -13.59 -6.47
CA ILE A 150 -32.06 -14.80 -7.08
C ILE A 150 -33.57 -14.63 -7.22
N ILE A 151 -34.27 -14.15 -6.18
CA ILE A 151 -35.74 -13.94 -6.24
C ILE A 151 -36.08 -12.89 -7.29
N LEU A 152 -35.38 -11.75 -7.27
CA LEU A 152 -35.67 -10.64 -8.18
C LEU A 152 -35.40 -11.00 -9.65
N PHE A 153 -34.28 -11.68 -9.92
CA PHE A 153 -33.91 -12.01 -11.30
C PHE A 153 -34.39 -13.39 -11.77
N SER A 154 -35.05 -14.18 -10.92
CA SER A 154 -35.56 -15.51 -11.30
C SER A 154 -36.49 -15.49 -12.50
N PRO A 155 -37.47 -14.55 -12.65
CA PRO A 155 -38.34 -14.53 -13.83
C PRO A 155 -37.56 -14.26 -15.11
N ILE A 156 -36.59 -13.35 -15.07
CA ILE A 156 -35.72 -13.04 -16.22
C ILE A 156 -34.85 -14.26 -16.56
N MET A 157 -34.25 -14.89 -15.56
CA MET A 157 -33.45 -16.10 -15.76
C MET A 157 -34.27 -17.25 -16.34
N ALA A 158 -35.55 -17.39 -15.96
CA ALA A 158 -36.43 -18.41 -16.52
C ALA A 158 -36.69 -18.16 -18.03
N VAL A 159 -36.97 -16.93 -18.42
CA VAL A 159 -37.12 -16.57 -19.82
C VAL A 159 -35.87 -16.84 -20.63
N VAL A 160 -34.69 -16.40 -20.12
CA VAL A 160 -33.40 -16.63 -20.77
C VAL A 160 -33.07 -18.12 -20.87
N ALA A 161 -33.38 -18.90 -19.84
CA ALA A 161 -33.19 -20.36 -19.84
C ALA A 161 -34.00 -21.06 -20.97
N VAL A 162 -35.25 -20.63 -21.17
CA VAL A 162 -36.10 -21.14 -22.29
C VAL A 162 -35.50 -20.73 -23.65
N LEU A 163 -35.05 -19.49 -23.81
CA LEU A 163 -34.43 -19.01 -25.05
C LEU A 163 -33.14 -19.80 -25.37
N VAL A 164 -32.27 -19.99 -24.38
CA VAL A 164 -31.05 -20.79 -24.52
C VAL A 164 -31.37 -22.23 -24.94
N LYS A 165 -32.40 -22.84 -24.33
CA LYS A 165 -32.84 -24.21 -24.66
C LYS A 165 -33.37 -24.35 -26.08
N LYS A 166 -34.08 -23.30 -26.57
CA LYS A 166 -34.60 -23.26 -27.95
C LYS A 166 -33.51 -22.98 -28.99
N SER A 167 -32.47 -22.22 -28.61
CA SER A 167 -31.39 -21.81 -29.52
C SER A 167 -30.45 -22.95 -29.89
N SER A 168 -30.15 -23.86 -28.95
CA SER A 168 -29.23 -24.99 -29.24
C SER A 168 -29.45 -26.16 -28.29
N PRO A 169 -29.26 -27.41 -28.75
CA PRO A 169 -29.34 -28.60 -27.89
C PRO A 169 -28.20 -28.58 -26.82
N GLY A 170 -28.51 -29.10 -25.59
CA GLY A 170 -27.55 -29.22 -24.52
C GLY A 170 -28.01 -28.61 -23.19
N PRO A 171 -27.14 -28.58 -22.16
CA PRO A 171 -27.44 -28.04 -20.84
C PRO A 171 -27.56 -26.51 -20.87
N ILE A 172 -28.48 -25.98 -20.07
CA ILE A 172 -28.71 -24.52 -19.93
C ILE A 172 -27.58 -23.87 -19.13
N ILE A 173 -27.07 -24.58 -18.12
CA ILE A 173 -26.03 -24.11 -17.22
C ILE A 173 -24.68 -24.68 -17.68
N PHE A 174 -23.72 -23.81 -17.85
CA PHE A 174 -22.32 -24.17 -18.10
C PHE A 174 -21.54 -24.03 -16.80
N CYS A 175 -20.71 -25.03 -16.50
CA CYS A 175 -19.86 -25.09 -15.33
C CYS A 175 -18.41 -24.95 -15.76
N GLN A 176 -17.68 -23.99 -15.17
CA GLN A 176 -16.25 -23.77 -15.43
C GLN A 176 -15.50 -23.71 -14.11
N GLU A 177 -14.37 -24.41 -14.04
CA GLU A 177 -13.46 -24.29 -12.92
C GLU A 177 -12.65 -22.99 -13.02
N ARG A 178 -12.61 -22.25 -11.93
CA ARG A 178 -11.82 -21.03 -11.79
C ARG A 178 -10.99 -21.07 -10.52
N VAL A 179 -9.87 -20.37 -10.56
CA VAL A 179 -9.00 -20.21 -9.38
C VAL A 179 -9.58 -19.13 -8.48
N GLY A 180 -9.85 -19.48 -7.24
CA GLY A 180 -10.36 -18.60 -6.19
C GLY A 180 -9.29 -18.17 -5.19
N LEU A 181 -9.74 -17.76 -4.01
CA LEU A 181 -8.88 -17.33 -2.91
C LEU A 181 -7.92 -18.44 -2.49
N HIS A 182 -6.65 -18.08 -2.25
CA HIS A 182 -5.56 -19.00 -1.90
C HIS A 182 -5.31 -20.11 -2.94
N ASN A 183 -5.48 -19.79 -4.22
CA ASN A 183 -5.31 -20.74 -5.34
C ASN A 183 -6.20 -21.99 -5.26
N LYS A 184 -7.30 -21.94 -4.48
CA LYS A 184 -8.24 -23.05 -4.41
C LYS A 184 -9.20 -22.99 -5.59
N PRO A 185 -9.33 -24.06 -6.39
CA PRO A 185 -10.27 -24.07 -7.49
C PRO A 185 -11.71 -24.10 -6.97
N PHE A 186 -12.58 -23.41 -7.66
CA PHE A 186 -14.02 -23.45 -7.41
C PHE A 186 -14.80 -23.55 -8.72
N LYS A 187 -15.99 -24.14 -8.66
CA LYS A 187 -16.90 -24.27 -9.80
C LYS A 187 -17.77 -23.03 -9.92
N MET A 188 -17.64 -22.33 -11.05
CA MET A 188 -18.48 -21.19 -11.40
C MET A 188 -19.55 -21.63 -12.38
N TYR A 189 -20.80 -21.37 -12.03
CA TYR A 189 -21.98 -21.67 -12.86
C TYR A 189 -22.40 -20.41 -13.60
N LYS A 190 -22.64 -20.54 -14.91
CA LYS A 190 -23.17 -19.45 -15.75
C LYS A 190 -24.16 -19.97 -16.76
N LEU A 191 -25.09 -19.12 -17.21
CA LEU A 191 -25.96 -19.45 -18.34
C LEU A 191 -25.11 -19.61 -19.60
N ARG A 192 -25.42 -20.63 -20.41
CA ARG A 192 -24.70 -20.87 -21.64
C ARG A 192 -25.04 -19.80 -22.68
N SER A 193 -24.03 -19.12 -23.18
CA SER A 193 -24.12 -18.10 -24.24
C SER A 193 -23.61 -18.57 -25.59
N MET A 194 -22.89 -19.71 -25.64
CA MET A 194 -22.27 -20.27 -26.86
C MET A 194 -22.78 -21.65 -27.16
N CYS A 195 -22.74 -22.06 -28.43
CA CYS A 195 -23.05 -23.44 -28.85
C CYS A 195 -22.00 -24.43 -28.34
N MET A 196 -22.34 -25.73 -28.31
CA MET A 196 -21.43 -26.78 -27.83
C MET A 196 -20.14 -26.86 -28.68
N ASP A 197 -20.23 -26.53 -29.95
CA ASP A 197 -19.11 -26.60 -30.92
C ASP A 197 -18.30 -25.29 -31.00
N ALA A 198 -18.53 -24.33 -30.06
CA ALA A 198 -17.90 -23.01 -30.15
C ALA A 198 -16.37 -23.07 -30.02
N GLU A 199 -15.82 -23.99 -29.21
CA GLU A 199 -14.37 -24.14 -29.02
C GLU A 199 -13.71 -24.74 -30.28
N THR A 200 -14.37 -25.71 -30.92
CA THR A 200 -13.85 -26.31 -32.17
C THR A 200 -13.91 -25.31 -33.34
N ARG A 201 -15.02 -24.58 -33.47
CA ARG A 201 -15.17 -23.49 -34.45
C ARG A 201 -14.21 -22.33 -34.21
N PHE A 202 -13.97 -21.97 -32.94
CA PHE A 202 -12.99 -20.93 -32.61
C PHE A 202 -11.57 -21.32 -33.04
N SER A 203 -11.18 -22.58 -32.82
CA SER A 203 -9.86 -23.09 -33.26
C SER A 203 -9.71 -23.13 -34.77
N GLU A 204 -10.79 -23.37 -35.52
CA GLU A 204 -10.81 -23.34 -37.00
C GLU A 204 -10.68 -21.91 -37.53
N VAL A 205 -11.45 -20.97 -36.97
CA VAL A 205 -11.39 -19.53 -37.32
C VAL A 205 -10.03 -18.94 -36.96
N GLN A 206 -9.43 -19.33 -35.85
CA GLN A 206 -8.11 -18.86 -35.43
C GLN A 206 -6.98 -19.41 -36.35
N LYS A 207 -7.17 -20.59 -36.92
CA LYS A 207 -6.26 -21.12 -37.94
C LYS A 207 -6.37 -20.39 -39.28
N GLN A 208 -7.58 -19.97 -39.66
CA GLN A 208 -7.81 -19.17 -40.86
C GLN A 208 -7.27 -17.73 -40.74
N ASN A 209 -7.34 -17.11 -39.56
CA ASN A 209 -6.80 -15.75 -39.33
C ASN A 209 -5.26 -15.71 -39.12
N LYS A 210 -4.53 -16.82 -39.14
CA LYS A 210 -3.06 -16.87 -39.10
C LYS A 210 -2.39 -16.93 -40.48
N CYS A 211 -3.15 -16.72 -41.54
CA CYS A 211 -2.63 -16.66 -42.90
C CYS A 211 -2.75 -15.23 -43.46
N ASP A 212 -2.13 -14.23 -42.75
CA ASP A 212 -1.74 -12.94 -43.30
C ASP A 212 -0.49 -12.44 -42.55
#